data_4edd8b9ab5e7e3631b12ada67e3ea54b
#
_entry.id   4edd8b9ab5e7e3631b12ada67e3ea54b
#
_cell.length_a   1.000
_cell.length_b   1.000
_cell.length_c   1.000
_cell.angle_alpha   90.00
_cell.angle_beta   90.00
_cell.angle_gamma   90.00
#
_symmetry.space_group_name_H-M   'P 1'
#
loop_
_entity.id
_entity.type
_entity.pdbx_description
1 polymer ?
#
loop_
_entity_poly.entity_id
_entity_poly.type
_entity_poly.pdbx_seq_one_letter_code
_entity_poly.pdbx_strand_id
1 'polypeptide(L)'
;MLWGFKHFAQKVKIAGVIFNQVSSASHYAFLKDACTDAGIEALGYIPFADELYIPSRHLGLTLTSKSSMNDVAEKISILIEKYVDIDKLISLCQAVFPCPYTLPYVSEEGINEVFQRKIRIAVARDEAFCFTYHENLKQLSKWGHITYFSPLRDNKLPAADLVYLPGGYPELYVRRLHHRKEM
;
A
#
# COMPACT_ATOMS: atom_id res chain seq x y z
N MET A 1 21.04 -9.50 12.10
CA MET A 1 19.90 -9.44 11.17
C MET A 1 20.34 -9.61 9.71
N LEU A 2 21.18 -8.73 9.12
CA LEU A 2 21.63 -8.80 7.71
C LEU A 2 22.27 -10.15 7.34
N TRP A 3 23.16 -10.64 8.18
CA TRP A 3 23.81 -11.94 8.01
C TRP A 3 22.78 -13.08 7.97
N GLY A 4 21.78 -13.04 8.84
CA GLY A 4 20.68 -14.01 8.85
C GLY A 4 19.88 -13.99 7.55
N PHE A 5 19.49 -12.82 7.07
CA PHE A 5 18.77 -12.70 5.81
C PHE A 5 19.59 -13.19 4.61
N LYS A 6 20.87 -12.84 4.56
CA LYS A 6 21.77 -13.26 3.47
C LYS A 6 21.88 -14.78 3.35
N HIS A 7 21.84 -15.50 4.48
CA HIS A 7 22.05 -16.95 4.51
C HIS A 7 20.75 -17.76 4.64
N PHE A 8 19.62 -17.09 4.86
CA PHE A 8 18.32 -17.75 5.01
C PHE A 8 17.86 -18.45 3.72
N ALA A 9 18.06 -17.84 2.58
CA ALA A 9 17.64 -18.39 1.30
C ALA A 9 18.72 -18.19 0.23
N GLN A 10 19.36 -19.27 -0.19
CA GLN A 10 20.48 -19.26 -1.16
C GLN A 10 20.10 -18.65 -2.52
N LYS A 11 18.80 -18.69 -2.89
CA LYS A 11 18.29 -18.16 -4.17
C LYS A 11 17.94 -16.65 -4.11
N VAL A 12 17.99 -16.03 -2.93
CA VAL A 12 17.68 -14.61 -2.75
C VAL A 12 18.98 -13.84 -2.58
N LYS A 13 19.23 -12.89 -3.50
CA LYS A 13 20.36 -11.99 -3.42
C LYS A 13 19.90 -10.65 -2.84
N ILE A 14 20.48 -10.26 -1.71
CA ILE A 14 20.30 -8.91 -1.15
C ILE A 14 21.30 -8.00 -1.84
N ALA A 15 20.82 -7.11 -2.71
CA ALA A 15 21.69 -6.22 -3.48
C ALA A 15 22.13 -5.00 -2.67
N GLY A 16 21.29 -4.52 -1.75
CA GLY A 16 21.60 -3.38 -0.92
C GLY A 16 20.62 -3.22 0.23
N VAL A 17 20.91 -2.31 1.15
CA VAL A 17 20.12 -2.03 2.35
C VAL A 17 19.95 -0.53 2.55
N ILE A 18 18.73 -0.09 2.85
CA ILE A 18 18.41 1.21 3.38
C ILE A 18 17.91 1.00 4.81
N PHE A 19 18.51 1.69 5.77
CA PHE A 19 18.12 1.59 7.17
C PHE A 19 17.04 2.61 7.49
N ASN A 20 16.03 2.20 8.24
CA ASN A 20 14.95 3.08 8.67
C ASN A 20 15.09 3.42 10.17
N GLN A 21 14.62 4.61 10.56
CA GLN A 21 14.61 5.07 11.96
C GLN A 21 16.00 5.10 12.62
N VAL A 22 16.99 5.59 11.90
CA VAL A 22 18.35 5.71 12.41
C VAL A 22 18.47 6.95 13.30
N SER A 23 18.93 6.77 14.54
CA SER A 23 18.95 7.82 15.56
C SER A 23 20.06 8.87 15.36
N SER A 24 21.18 8.51 14.72
CA SER A 24 22.34 9.40 14.55
C SER A 24 23.28 8.95 13.43
N ALA A 25 24.15 9.85 12.99
CA ALA A 25 25.22 9.51 12.04
C ALA A 25 26.18 8.44 12.57
N SER A 26 26.48 8.45 13.87
CA SER A 26 27.31 7.43 14.50
C SER A 26 26.63 6.06 14.47
N HIS A 27 25.33 6.02 14.74
CA HIS A 27 24.54 4.81 14.62
C HIS A 27 24.59 4.26 13.19
N TYR A 28 24.45 5.14 12.18
CA TYR A 28 24.58 4.72 10.79
C TYR A 28 25.97 4.17 10.45
N ALA A 29 27.05 4.75 11.01
CA ALA A 29 28.41 4.24 10.79
C ALA A 29 28.54 2.78 11.22
N PHE A 30 28.06 2.41 12.41
CA PHE A 30 28.06 1.01 12.87
C PHE A 30 27.24 0.08 11.95
N LEU A 31 26.09 0.56 11.45
CA LEU A 31 25.25 -0.22 10.54
C LEU A 31 25.94 -0.42 9.19
N LYS A 32 26.68 0.58 8.71
CA LYS A 32 27.48 0.50 7.49
C LYS A 32 28.63 -0.48 7.61
N ASP A 33 29.33 -0.49 8.75
CA ASP A 33 30.38 -1.46 9.03
C ASP A 33 29.82 -2.89 9.01
N ALA A 34 28.68 -3.11 9.65
CA ALA A 34 27.99 -4.41 9.61
C ALA A 34 27.55 -4.84 8.20
N CYS A 35 27.24 -3.89 7.32
CA CYS A 35 26.98 -4.18 5.90
C CYS A 35 28.27 -4.65 5.20
N THR A 36 29.38 -3.98 5.47
CA THR A 36 30.69 -4.34 4.92
C THR A 36 31.08 -5.76 5.32
N ASP A 37 30.94 -6.11 6.60
CA ASP A 37 31.21 -7.46 7.11
C ASP A 37 30.29 -8.52 6.48
N ALA A 38 29.04 -8.15 6.20
CA ALA A 38 28.09 -9.03 5.53
C ALA A 38 28.29 -9.09 4.01
N GLY A 39 29.13 -8.23 3.42
CA GLY A 39 29.28 -8.09 1.98
C GLY A 39 27.96 -7.68 1.29
N ILE A 40 27.26 -6.72 1.88
CA ILE A 40 26.01 -6.13 1.36
C ILE A 40 26.23 -4.62 1.24
N GLU A 41 25.71 -4.01 0.18
CA GLU A 41 25.85 -2.58 -0.06
C GLU A 41 24.95 -1.77 0.89
N ALA A 42 25.52 -0.78 1.59
CA ALA A 42 24.76 0.18 2.37
C ALA A 42 24.38 1.38 1.48
N LEU A 43 23.11 1.52 1.17
CA LEU A 43 22.59 2.55 0.27
C LEU A 43 22.20 3.84 0.99
N GLY A 44 22.17 3.82 2.31
CA GLY A 44 21.82 4.99 3.10
C GLY A 44 20.84 4.67 4.23
N TYR A 45 20.26 5.72 4.78
CA TYR A 45 19.33 5.58 5.91
C TYR A 45 18.27 6.69 5.91
N ILE A 46 17.16 6.43 6.56
CA ILE A 46 16.14 7.43 6.90
C ILE A 46 16.28 7.71 8.41
N PRO A 47 16.57 8.97 8.79
CA PRO A 47 16.69 9.32 10.20
C PRO A 47 15.35 9.19 10.94
N PHE A 48 15.42 8.96 12.24
CA PHE A 48 14.24 9.11 13.10
C PHE A 48 13.83 10.60 13.11
N ALA A 49 12.57 10.86 12.79
CA ALA A 49 12.00 12.20 12.74
C ALA A 49 10.54 12.15 13.24
N ASP A 50 10.26 12.87 14.34
CA ASP A 50 8.92 12.91 14.95
C ASP A 50 7.86 13.46 13.99
N GLU A 51 8.24 14.37 13.10
CA GLU A 51 7.39 14.94 12.08
C GLU A 51 6.92 13.96 11.00
N LEU A 52 7.55 12.80 10.92
CA LEU A 52 7.17 11.70 10.03
C LEU A 52 6.26 10.69 10.71
N TYR A 53 5.85 10.96 11.95
CA TYR A 53 4.99 10.05 12.68
C TYR A 53 3.61 9.95 12.01
N ILE A 54 3.30 8.76 11.51
CA ILE A 54 1.97 8.41 11.03
C ILE A 54 1.27 7.65 12.16
N PRO A 55 0.18 8.20 12.74
CA PRO A 55 -0.52 7.53 13.82
C PRO A 55 -1.02 6.16 13.35
N SER A 56 -0.66 5.14 14.09
CA SER A 56 -1.04 3.76 13.81
C SER A 56 -2.31 3.41 14.59
N ARG A 57 -3.28 2.78 13.93
CA ARG A 57 -4.47 2.17 14.53
C ARG A 57 -4.64 0.77 13.97
N HIS A 58 -5.26 -0.12 14.71
CA HIS A 58 -5.64 -1.47 14.22
C HIS A 58 -4.58 -2.10 13.28
N LEU A 59 -3.53 -2.64 13.86
CA LEU A 59 -2.43 -3.30 13.13
C LEU A 59 -1.61 -2.38 12.21
N GLY A 60 -1.53 -1.09 12.52
CA GLY A 60 -0.68 -0.14 11.79
C GLY A 60 -1.36 0.59 10.64
N LEU A 61 -2.66 0.36 10.42
CA LEU A 61 -3.41 1.06 9.39
C LEU A 61 -4.07 2.32 9.96
N THR A 62 -4.09 3.39 9.19
CA THR A 62 -4.80 4.63 9.51
C THR A 62 -5.36 5.30 8.26
N LEU A 63 -6.50 5.97 8.42
CA LEU A 63 -7.03 6.87 7.41
C LEU A 63 -6.49 8.28 7.69
N THR A 64 -5.45 8.64 6.97
CA THR A 64 -4.92 10.00 7.01
C THR A 64 -5.55 10.82 5.88
N SER A 65 -5.86 12.09 6.12
CA SER A 65 -6.35 12.97 5.06
C SER A 65 -5.32 13.07 3.93
N LYS A 66 -5.79 13.23 2.68
CA LYS A 66 -4.88 13.34 1.52
C LYS A 66 -3.85 14.47 1.67
N SER A 67 -4.24 15.61 2.25
CA SER A 67 -3.33 16.73 2.51
C SER A 67 -2.21 16.33 3.47
N SER A 68 -2.54 15.69 4.58
CA SER A 68 -1.54 15.23 5.54
C SER A 68 -0.59 14.17 4.96
N MET A 69 -1.07 13.29 4.07
CA MET A 69 -0.22 12.31 3.37
C MET A 69 0.74 12.96 2.38
N ASN A 70 0.29 14.00 1.66
CA ASN A 70 1.15 14.73 0.73
C ASN A 70 2.28 15.46 1.48
N ASP A 71 1.97 16.10 2.60
CA ASP A 71 2.96 16.78 3.45
C ASP A 71 4.02 15.79 4.00
N VAL A 72 3.58 14.61 4.43
CA VAL A 72 4.48 13.55 4.88
C VAL A 72 5.33 13.03 3.72
N ALA A 73 4.74 12.80 2.56
CA ALA A 73 5.45 12.34 1.37
C ALA A 73 6.53 13.33 0.91
N GLU A 74 6.22 14.63 0.93
CA GLU A 74 7.19 15.69 0.60
C GLU A 74 8.37 15.69 1.58
N LYS A 75 8.11 15.62 2.88
CA LYS A 75 9.16 15.55 3.90
C LYS A 75 10.03 14.29 3.76
N ILE A 76 9.40 13.14 3.49
CA ILE A 76 10.15 11.89 3.26
C ILE A 76 11.00 11.99 2.00
N SER A 77 10.53 12.59 0.91
CA SER A 77 11.31 12.73 -0.32
C SER A 77 12.59 13.53 -0.10
N ILE A 78 12.50 14.63 0.63
CA ILE A 78 13.66 15.45 1.00
C ILE A 78 14.69 14.64 1.81
N LEU A 79 14.23 13.84 2.77
CA LEU A 79 15.12 12.99 3.56
C LEU A 79 15.74 11.85 2.75
N ILE A 80 15.00 11.26 1.84
CA ILE A 80 15.50 10.22 0.95
C ILE A 80 16.59 10.79 0.04
N GLU A 81 16.34 11.93 -0.61
CA GLU A 81 17.33 12.60 -1.46
C GLU A 81 18.61 12.97 -0.71
N LYS A 82 18.49 13.33 0.56
CA LYS A 82 19.62 13.73 1.39
C LYS A 82 20.46 12.58 1.93
N TYR A 83 19.82 11.47 2.29
CA TYR A 83 20.48 10.42 3.08
C TYR A 83 20.59 9.07 2.36
N VAL A 84 19.97 8.91 1.20
CA VAL A 84 19.99 7.68 0.41
C VAL A 84 20.65 7.90 -0.93
N ASP A 85 21.56 7.02 -1.31
CA ASP A 85 22.21 7.03 -2.63
C ASP A 85 21.24 6.46 -3.69
N ILE A 86 20.42 7.34 -4.26
CA ILE A 86 19.39 6.98 -5.23
C ILE A 86 20.01 6.49 -6.54
N ASP A 87 21.09 7.12 -7.00
CA ASP A 87 21.75 6.74 -8.25
C ASP A 87 22.30 5.32 -8.16
N LYS A 88 22.90 4.99 -7.04
CA LYS A 88 23.40 3.64 -6.76
C LYS A 88 22.27 2.63 -6.64
N LEU A 89 21.16 2.99 -5.99
CA LEU A 89 19.96 2.15 -5.91
C LEU A 89 19.44 1.81 -7.32
N ILE A 90 19.28 2.82 -8.17
CA ILE A 90 18.82 2.63 -9.56
C ILE A 90 19.81 1.75 -10.34
N SER A 91 21.10 2.02 -10.21
CA SER A 91 22.15 1.22 -10.86
C SER A 91 22.10 -0.26 -10.46
N LEU A 92 21.93 -0.56 -9.17
CA LEU A 92 21.78 -1.92 -8.67
C LEU A 92 20.51 -2.60 -9.20
N CYS A 93 19.40 -1.86 -9.28
CA CYS A 93 18.14 -2.38 -9.83
C CYS A 93 18.25 -2.70 -11.33
N GLN A 94 18.94 -1.88 -12.11
CA GLN A 94 19.15 -2.09 -13.54
C GLN A 94 20.05 -3.32 -13.83
N ALA A 95 20.99 -3.63 -12.94
CA ALA A 95 21.89 -4.77 -13.10
C ALA A 95 21.20 -6.14 -12.92
N VAL A 96 19.97 -6.18 -12.45
CA VAL A 96 19.25 -7.43 -12.09
C VAL A 96 18.34 -7.94 -13.22
N PHE A 97 18.08 -7.15 -14.26
CA PHE A 97 17.24 -7.57 -15.38
C PHE A 97 18.02 -8.01 -16.63
N PRO A 98 17.55 -8.98 -17.42
CA PRO A 98 16.15 -9.41 -17.52
C PRO A 98 15.77 -10.49 -16.50
N CYS A 99 14.64 -10.25 -15.78
CA CYS A 99 14.02 -11.27 -14.98
C CYS A 99 13.18 -12.18 -15.88
N PRO A 100 13.43 -13.49 -15.94
CA PRO A 100 12.63 -14.42 -16.75
C PRO A 100 11.25 -14.71 -16.11
N TYR A 101 10.80 -13.83 -15.23
CA TYR A 101 9.52 -13.99 -14.57
C TYR A 101 8.38 -13.65 -15.54
N THR A 102 7.72 -14.69 -16.02
CA THR A 102 6.43 -14.54 -16.69
C THR A 102 5.38 -14.33 -15.60
N LEU A 103 4.70 -13.18 -15.61
CA LEU A 103 3.52 -13.00 -14.77
C LEU A 103 2.58 -14.18 -15.01
N PRO A 104 2.05 -14.83 -13.97
CA PRO A 104 1.06 -15.86 -14.15
C PRO A 104 -0.07 -15.26 -15.00
N TYR A 105 -0.28 -15.86 -16.14
CA TYR A 105 -1.36 -15.47 -17.05
C TYR A 105 -2.68 -15.71 -16.32
N VAL A 106 -3.30 -14.65 -15.87
CA VAL A 106 -4.70 -14.70 -15.44
C VAL A 106 -5.49 -14.74 -16.74
N SER A 107 -5.90 -15.95 -17.16
CA SER A 107 -6.73 -16.11 -18.33
C SER A 107 -7.98 -15.24 -18.17
N GLU A 108 -8.18 -14.33 -19.10
CA GLU A 108 -9.45 -13.59 -19.21
C GLU A 108 -10.57 -14.50 -19.76
N GLU A 109 -10.20 -15.73 -20.11
CA GLU A 109 -11.09 -16.76 -20.64
C GLU A 109 -11.96 -17.31 -19.50
N GLY A 110 -13.21 -17.06 -19.53
CA GLY A 110 -14.21 -17.68 -18.65
C GLY A 110 -15.31 -16.77 -18.13
N ILE A 111 -15.23 -15.46 -18.34
CA ILE A 111 -16.26 -14.53 -17.84
C ILE A 111 -17.21 -14.05 -18.95
N ASN A 112 -16.87 -14.32 -20.21
CA ASN A 112 -17.62 -13.77 -21.36
C ASN A 112 -18.97 -14.42 -21.65
N GLU A 113 -19.35 -15.51 -20.99
CA GLU A 113 -20.56 -16.27 -21.39
C GLU A 113 -21.73 -16.26 -20.40
N VAL A 114 -21.56 -15.75 -19.17
CA VAL A 114 -22.59 -15.99 -18.12
C VAL A 114 -23.61 -14.87 -17.95
N PHE A 115 -23.31 -13.62 -18.33
CA PHE A 115 -24.25 -12.53 -18.09
C PHE A 115 -24.57 -11.72 -19.36
N GLN A 116 -25.62 -12.11 -20.06
CA GLN A 116 -26.23 -11.30 -21.13
C GLN A 116 -26.82 -9.97 -20.62
N ARG A 117 -27.04 -9.82 -19.31
CA ARG A 117 -27.57 -8.61 -18.70
C ARG A 117 -26.58 -8.05 -17.69
N LYS A 118 -26.06 -6.85 -17.95
CA LYS A 118 -25.22 -6.12 -16.98
C LYS A 118 -26.07 -5.74 -15.78
N ILE A 119 -25.64 -6.11 -14.58
CA ILE A 119 -26.28 -5.75 -13.32
C ILE A 119 -25.82 -4.37 -12.85
N ARG A 120 -26.61 -3.71 -12.01
CA ARG A 120 -26.24 -2.47 -11.34
C ARG A 120 -25.59 -2.84 -9.99
N ILE A 121 -24.39 -2.34 -9.77
CA ILE A 121 -23.60 -2.64 -8.57
C ILE A 121 -23.38 -1.36 -7.78
N ALA A 122 -23.91 -1.27 -6.57
CA ALA A 122 -23.63 -0.18 -5.64
C ALA A 122 -22.44 -0.55 -4.75
N VAL A 123 -21.40 0.28 -4.76
CA VAL A 123 -20.17 0.06 -3.97
C VAL A 123 -20.05 1.16 -2.92
N ALA A 124 -20.01 0.77 -1.65
CA ALA A 124 -19.78 1.72 -0.56
C ALA A 124 -18.36 2.24 -0.61
N ARG A 125 -18.19 3.56 -0.49
CA ARG A 125 -16.88 4.20 -0.54
C ARG A 125 -16.86 5.49 0.27
N ASP A 126 -16.40 5.40 1.50
CA ASP A 126 -16.15 6.52 2.40
C ASP A 126 -15.13 6.12 3.48
N GLU A 127 -15.02 6.89 4.54
CA GLU A 127 -14.08 6.62 5.64
C GLU A 127 -14.41 5.36 6.44
N ALA A 128 -15.68 4.94 6.44
CA ALA A 128 -16.09 3.69 7.09
C ALA A 128 -15.82 2.46 6.21
N PHE A 129 -15.90 2.62 4.88
CA PHE A 129 -15.75 1.56 3.88
C PHE A 129 -14.66 1.94 2.86
N CYS A 130 -13.40 1.86 3.26
CA CYS A 130 -12.26 2.38 2.49
C CYS A 130 -11.29 1.30 1.99
N PHE A 131 -11.40 0.06 2.44
CA PHE A 131 -10.49 -1.03 2.04
C PHE A 131 -11.01 -1.71 0.77
N THR A 132 -10.81 -1.04 -0.36
CA THR A 132 -11.25 -1.56 -1.67
C THR A 132 -10.03 -1.82 -2.54
N TYR A 133 -9.85 -3.05 -2.96
CA TYR A 133 -8.80 -3.41 -3.90
C TYR A 133 -9.21 -3.07 -5.33
N HIS A 134 -8.27 -2.49 -6.09
CA HIS A 134 -8.49 -2.12 -7.48
C HIS A 134 -8.94 -3.33 -8.33
N GLU A 135 -8.31 -4.48 -8.14
CA GLU A 135 -8.65 -5.69 -8.90
C GLU A 135 -10.05 -6.22 -8.59
N ASN A 136 -10.55 -6.05 -7.36
CA ASN A 136 -11.94 -6.40 -7.04
C ASN A 136 -12.93 -5.52 -7.84
N LEU A 137 -12.67 -4.21 -7.91
CA LEU A 137 -13.49 -3.30 -8.69
C LEU A 137 -13.43 -3.62 -10.19
N LYS A 138 -12.25 -3.95 -10.70
CA LYS A 138 -12.05 -4.37 -12.08
C LYS A 138 -12.83 -5.65 -12.40
N GLN A 139 -12.86 -6.62 -11.50
CA GLN A 139 -13.67 -7.83 -11.70
C GLN A 139 -15.18 -7.51 -11.62
N LEU A 140 -15.63 -6.74 -10.65
CA LEU A 140 -17.03 -6.35 -10.53
C LEU A 140 -17.50 -5.57 -11.77
N SER A 141 -16.67 -4.72 -12.36
CA SER A 141 -17.01 -3.95 -13.56
C SER A 141 -17.23 -4.81 -14.80
N LYS A 142 -16.70 -6.04 -14.84
CA LYS A 142 -16.98 -7.00 -15.92
C LYS A 142 -18.43 -7.50 -15.85
N TRP A 143 -19.02 -7.58 -14.67
CA TRP A 143 -20.37 -8.09 -14.44
C TRP A 143 -21.43 -7.01 -14.53
N GLY A 144 -21.08 -5.75 -14.26
CA GLY A 144 -22.09 -4.70 -14.20
C GLY A 144 -21.56 -3.29 -14.17
N HIS A 145 -22.50 -2.37 -14.04
CA HIS A 145 -22.19 -0.95 -13.89
C HIS A 145 -22.02 -0.60 -12.42
N ILE A 146 -20.85 -0.05 -12.04
CA ILE A 146 -20.53 0.34 -10.68
C ILE A 146 -21.00 1.77 -10.43
N THR A 147 -21.78 1.97 -9.36
CA THR A 147 -22.13 3.27 -8.79
C THR A 147 -21.60 3.33 -7.36
N TYR A 148 -20.82 4.36 -7.04
CA TYR A 148 -20.33 4.56 -5.67
C TYR A 148 -21.35 5.32 -4.84
N PHE A 149 -21.43 4.97 -3.56
CA PHE A 149 -22.22 5.69 -2.57
C PHE A 149 -21.50 5.76 -1.22
N SER A 150 -21.87 6.72 -0.40
CA SER A 150 -21.32 6.90 0.95
C SER A 150 -22.36 6.56 2.01
N PRO A 151 -22.23 5.43 2.71
CA PRO A 151 -23.06 5.14 3.88
C PRO A 151 -23.07 6.23 4.95
N LEU A 152 -22.02 7.04 5.04
CA LEU A 152 -21.92 8.12 6.01
C LEU A 152 -22.58 9.44 5.55
N ARG A 153 -22.71 9.69 4.25
CA ARG A 153 -23.09 11.00 3.70
C ARG A 153 -24.36 10.98 2.86
N ASP A 154 -24.57 9.93 2.10
CA ASP A 154 -25.71 9.86 1.20
C ASP A 154 -26.99 9.55 1.97
N ASN A 155 -28.10 10.05 1.50
CA ASN A 155 -29.40 9.87 2.15
C ASN A 155 -30.14 8.62 1.68
N LYS A 156 -29.78 8.07 0.51
CA LYS A 156 -30.42 6.89 -0.08
C LYS A 156 -29.42 6.00 -0.76
N LEU A 157 -29.67 4.70 -0.65
CA LEU A 157 -28.94 3.71 -1.44
C LEU A 157 -29.29 3.91 -2.93
N PRO A 158 -28.30 3.95 -3.84
CA PRO A 158 -28.58 3.97 -5.27
C PRO A 158 -29.31 2.70 -5.69
N ALA A 159 -30.17 2.82 -6.72
CA ALA A 159 -30.87 1.67 -7.26
C ALA A 159 -29.84 0.64 -7.81
N ALA A 160 -29.79 -0.52 -7.18
CA ALA A 160 -28.79 -1.55 -7.47
C ALA A 160 -29.41 -2.96 -7.37
N ASP A 161 -28.83 -3.89 -8.12
CA ASP A 161 -29.16 -5.31 -8.06
C ASP A 161 -28.21 -6.04 -7.10
N LEU A 162 -27.04 -5.45 -6.82
CA LEU A 162 -26.03 -5.91 -5.87
C LEU A 162 -25.45 -4.73 -5.09
N VAL A 163 -25.28 -4.91 -3.77
CA VAL A 163 -24.59 -3.96 -2.90
C VAL A 163 -23.29 -4.60 -2.41
N TYR A 164 -22.17 -3.91 -2.61
CA TYR A 164 -20.87 -4.32 -2.11
C TYR A 164 -20.39 -3.37 -1.03
N LEU A 165 -20.25 -3.89 0.19
CA LEU A 165 -19.65 -3.21 1.34
C LEU A 165 -18.23 -3.74 1.54
N PRO A 166 -17.19 -3.02 1.11
CA PRO A 166 -15.82 -3.43 1.33
C PRO A 166 -15.43 -3.32 2.81
N GLY A 167 -14.23 -3.77 3.14
CA GLY A 167 -13.66 -3.56 4.47
C GLY A 167 -13.40 -2.08 4.76
N GLY A 168 -13.05 -1.79 6.01
CA GLY A 168 -12.78 -0.44 6.49
C GLY A 168 -12.80 -0.39 8.01
N TYR A 169 -13.23 0.75 8.54
CA TYR A 169 -13.39 0.98 9.97
C TYR A 169 -14.83 1.39 10.34
N PRO A 170 -15.85 0.61 9.99
CA PRO A 170 -17.26 0.95 10.30
C PRO A 170 -17.49 1.12 11.80
N GLU A 171 -16.73 0.41 12.65
CA GLU A 171 -16.81 0.51 14.11
C GLU A 171 -16.47 1.91 14.66
N LEU A 172 -15.66 2.69 13.94
CA LEU A 172 -15.38 4.09 14.31
C LEU A 172 -16.56 5.03 14.02
N TYR A 173 -17.48 4.60 13.18
CA TYR A 173 -18.60 5.39 12.68
C TYR A 173 -19.98 4.83 13.07
N VAL A 174 -20.05 3.89 14.01
CA VAL A 174 -21.29 3.20 14.41
C VAL A 174 -22.44 4.16 14.70
N ARG A 175 -22.19 5.24 15.46
CA ARG A 175 -23.23 6.22 15.77
C ARG A 175 -23.77 6.92 14.52
N ARG A 176 -22.90 7.29 13.59
CA ARG A 176 -23.30 7.94 12.32
C ARG A 176 -24.07 6.99 11.43
N LEU A 177 -23.60 5.75 11.28
CA LEU A 177 -24.26 4.69 10.51
C LEU A 177 -25.64 4.35 11.10
N HIS A 178 -25.73 4.24 12.44
CA HIS A 178 -27.01 3.95 13.12
C HIS A 178 -28.10 5.01 12.88
N HIS A 179 -27.72 6.28 12.71
CA HIS A 179 -28.68 7.36 12.45
C HIS A 179 -29.17 7.41 11.00
N ARG A 180 -28.60 6.64 10.09
CA ARG A 180 -28.97 6.57 8.67
C ARG A 180 -30.04 5.52 8.40
N LYS A 181 -31.23 5.72 8.98
CA LYS A 181 -32.33 4.73 8.93
C LYS A 181 -32.95 4.54 7.53
N GLU A 182 -32.68 5.41 6.58
CA GLU A 182 -33.23 5.35 5.22
C GLU A 182 -32.27 4.74 4.19
N MET A 183 -31.09 4.26 4.65
CA MET A 183 -30.06 3.67 3.79
C MET A 183 -30.04 2.13 3.86
#